data_fba31a6e9351499d35e63e52ac09daf5
#
_entry.id   fba31a6e9351499d35e63e52ac09daf5
#
_cell.length_a   1.000
_cell.length_b   1.000
_cell.length_c   1.000
_cell.angle_alpha   90.00
_cell.angle_beta   90.00
_cell.angle_gamma   90.00
#
_symmetry.space_group_name_H-M   'P 1'
#
loop_
_entity.id
_entity.type
_entity.pdbx_description
1 polymer ?
#
loop_
_entity_poly.entity_id
_entity_poly.type
_entity_poly.pdbx_seq_one_letter_code
_entity_poly.pdbx_strand_id
1 'polypeptide(L)'
;MIKIDDRSKKQGLKKGENIMRVKRLVSLALAGMLAASVALTGCGSKKEATTSDGKTIVKIGTQQMPNDEGIAKAMNYFQEEMGDSVSVEIVEFSSGKDVNTALAAGSIDFGLEGSCPASLAIAQDLGVELIWIHEVLGDVESLVATGTSGINTVVDLKGKKVAVPFASTAHFSLLKAMENAGLSASDVTVLDMQPDKIYASWNSGDIDAAYIWEPTLSQLSNKKTVITSGELAKAGYMTSNVEVVRTKFAEAHPDIVVAYVKALDKSVSMYKNDESTAIKTIAEAMELTEDNAKFQMSGSTWLTGSEQISSTYLGTSSAKGAVVQNLYDTAEFLKTQGSITKVPDKSVFEKAVNPKYIETALGK
;
A
#
# COMPACT_ATOMS: atom_id res chain seq x y z
N MET A 1 -42.86 20.37 -57.45
CA MET A 1 -42.54 21.71 -56.90
C MET A 1 -43.10 21.76 -55.49
N ILE A 2 -42.31 21.37 -54.46
CA ILE A 2 -42.74 21.23 -53.05
C ILE A 2 -42.28 22.48 -52.33
N LYS A 3 -43.21 23.26 -51.80
CA LYS A 3 -42.94 24.44 -50.93
C LYS A 3 -42.50 23.94 -49.57
N ILE A 4 -41.26 24.24 -49.18
CA ILE A 4 -40.73 23.97 -47.84
C ILE A 4 -41.17 25.13 -46.95
N ASP A 5 -41.89 24.79 -45.89
CA ASP A 5 -42.43 25.72 -44.88
C ASP A 5 -41.32 26.39 -44.04
N ASP A 6 -41.29 27.72 -44.08
CA ASP A 6 -40.30 28.61 -43.47
C ASP A 6 -40.44 28.72 -41.92
N ARG A 7 -41.40 28.00 -41.31
CA ARG A 7 -41.65 28.08 -39.86
C ARG A 7 -40.66 27.27 -39.02
N SER A 8 -40.04 26.22 -39.59
CA SER A 8 -39.12 25.36 -38.87
C SER A 8 -37.75 26.02 -38.62
N LYS A 9 -37.30 26.92 -39.49
CA LYS A 9 -36.02 27.66 -39.33
C LYS A 9 -36.05 28.71 -38.22
N LYS A 10 -37.23 29.37 -37.99
CA LYS A 10 -37.35 30.39 -36.92
C LYS A 10 -37.42 29.80 -35.50
N GLN A 11 -37.88 28.59 -35.34
CA GLN A 11 -37.88 27.89 -34.04
C GLN A 11 -36.49 27.36 -33.64
N GLY A 12 -35.68 26.91 -34.60
CA GLY A 12 -34.29 26.45 -34.37
C GLY A 12 -33.34 27.56 -33.89
N LEU A 13 -33.48 28.74 -34.45
CA LEU A 13 -32.67 29.92 -34.11
C LEU A 13 -32.97 30.46 -32.69
N LYS A 14 -34.21 30.52 -32.25
CA LYS A 14 -34.57 30.93 -30.88
C LYS A 14 -34.10 29.93 -29.81
N LYS A 15 -34.06 28.63 -30.13
CA LYS A 15 -33.55 27.59 -29.20
C LYS A 15 -32.06 27.65 -29.04
N GLY A 16 -31.30 27.98 -30.11
CA GLY A 16 -29.84 28.16 -30.08
C GLY A 16 -29.39 29.38 -29.26
N GLU A 17 -30.11 30.50 -29.38
CA GLU A 17 -29.79 31.73 -28.60
C GLU A 17 -30.07 31.58 -27.11
N ASN A 18 -31.10 30.84 -26.71
CA ASN A 18 -31.38 30.58 -25.31
C ASN A 18 -30.35 29.63 -24.67
N ILE A 19 -29.86 28.63 -25.41
CA ILE A 19 -28.83 27.72 -24.93
C ILE A 19 -27.50 28.47 -24.76
N MET A 20 -27.15 29.39 -25.65
CA MET A 20 -25.93 30.20 -25.51
C MET A 20 -26.00 31.21 -24.36
N ARG A 21 -27.20 31.80 -24.08
CA ARG A 21 -27.39 32.69 -22.93
C ARG A 21 -27.30 31.95 -21.60
N VAL A 22 -27.83 30.74 -21.48
CA VAL A 22 -27.75 29.92 -20.29
C VAL A 22 -26.31 29.46 -20.06
N LYS A 23 -25.57 29.05 -21.10
CA LYS A 23 -24.14 28.70 -20.98
C LYS A 23 -23.26 29.87 -20.56
N ARG A 24 -23.52 31.09 -21.02
CA ARG A 24 -22.78 32.30 -20.58
C ARG A 24 -23.09 32.69 -19.13
N LEU A 25 -24.33 32.52 -18.65
CA LEU A 25 -24.69 32.78 -17.26
C LEU A 25 -24.11 31.73 -16.30
N VAL A 26 -24.06 30.47 -16.69
CA VAL A 26 -23.41 29.41 -15.90
C VAL A 26 -21.88 29.60 -15.84
N SER A 27 -21.25 30.05 -16.94
CA SER A 27 -19.79 30.31 -16.96
C SER A 27 -19.43 31.55 -16.11
N LEU A 28 -20.27 32.55 -15.99
CA LEU A 28 -20.05 33.71 -15.11
C LEU A 28 -20.28 33.39 -13.63
N ALA A 29 -21.21 32.46 -13.30
CA ALA A 29 -21.41 31.99 -11.95
C ALA A 29 -20.28 31.12 -11.44
N LEU A 30 -19.67 30.26 -12.30
CA LEU A 30 -18.46 29.47 -11.94
C LEU A 30 -17.22 30.36 -11.79
N ALA A 31 -17.07 31.42 -12.59
CA ALA A 31 -15.93 32.33 -12.45
C ALA A 31 -16.01 33.21 -11.19
N GLY A 32 -17.22 33.51 -10.71
CA GLY A 32 -17.44 34.25 -9.46
C GLY A 32 -17.15 33.43 -8.20
N MET A 33 -17.30 32.09 -8.22
CA MET A 33 -16.95 31.21 -7.10
C MET A 33 -15.44 30.88 -7.01
N LEU A 34 -14.70 30.95 -8.11
CA LEU A 34 -13.23 30.78 -8.09
C LEU A 34 -12.47 32.04 -7.62
N ALA A 35 -13.09 33.24 -7.70
CA ALA A 35 -12.45 34.48 -7.28
C ALA A 35 -12.59 34.78 -5.78
N ALA A 36 -13.47 34.07 -5.05
CA ALA A 36 -13.61 34.22 -3.60
C ALA A 36 -12.68 33.29 -2.77
N SER A 37 -11.94 32.37 -3.40
CA SER A 37 -11.05 31.43 -2.74
C SER A 37 -9.54 31.78 -2.77
N VAL A 38 -9.16 32.97 -3.29
CA VAL A 38 -7.75 33.39 -3.44
C VAL A 38 -7.30 34.45 -2.39
N ALA A 39 -8.11 34.75 -1.38
CA ALA A 39 -7.78 35.78 -0.39
C ALA A 39 -7.44 35.23 1.01
N LEU A 40 -6.90 33.99 1.12
CA LEU A 40 -6.36 33.44 2.38
C LEU A 40 -5.01 32.72 2.15
N THR A 41 -4.07 33.38 1.46
CA THR A 41 -2.65 33.03 1.61
C THR A 41 -2.10 33.71 2.87
N GLY A 42 -2.57 33.27 4.03
CA GLY A 42 -1.90 33.46 5.27
C GLY A 42 -0.90 32.29 5.44
N CYS A 43 0.39 32.57 5.62
CA CYS A 43 1.35 31.66 6.23
C CYS A 43 0.83 31.29 7.62
N GLY A 44 0.04 30.23 7.70
CA GLY A 44 -0.39 29.57 8.93
C GLY A 44 -0.12 28.10 8.77
N SER A 45 0.60 27.49 9.71
CA SER A 45 0.64 26.05 9.92
C SER A 45 -0.77 25.49 9.68
N LYS A 46 -0.90 24.49 8.78
CA LYS A 46 -2.19 23.79 8.58
C LYS A 46 -2.65 23.35 9.98
N LYS A 47 -3.76 23.90 10.47
CA LYS A 47 -4.39 23.41 11.71
C LYS A 47 -4.64 21.93 11.51
N GLU A 48 -4.28 21.13 12.49
CA GLU A 48 -4.61 19.72 12.54
C GLU A 48 -6.11 19.53 12.33
N ALA A 49 -6.46 18.49 11.61
CA ALA A 49 -7.86 18.16 11.38
C ALA A 49 -8.48 17.69 12.70
N THR A 50 -9.49 18.42 13.18
CA THR A 50 -10.27 18.05 14.36
C THR A 50 -11.74 17.90 13.98
N THR A 51 -12.42 17.00 14.68
CA THR A 51 -13.87 16.85 14.56
C THR A 51 -14.59 18.10 15.11
N SER A 52 -15.88 18.23 14.90
CA SER A 52 -16.68 19.34 15.43
C SER A 52 -16.74 19.37 16.96
N ASP A 53 -16.54 18.25 17.62
CA ASP A 53 -16.44 18.06 19.09
C ASP A 53 -15.01 18.12 19.62
N GLY A 54 -14.04 18.48 18.78
CA GLY A 54 -12.64 18.78 19.17
C GLY A 54 -11.72 17.59 19.29
N LYS A 55 -12.08 16.40 18.80
CA LYS A 55 -11.20 15.22 18.78
C LYS A 55 -10.17 15.33 17.66
N THR A 56 -8.96 14.85 17.90
CA THR A 56 -7.93 14.72 16.88
C THR A 56 -8.34 13.65 15.86
N ILE A 57 -8.38 13.98 14.58
CA ILE A 57 -8.65 13.00 13.51
C ILE A 57 -7.34 12.33 13.13
N VAL A 58 -7.31 10.99 13.21
CA VAL A 58 -6.19 10.14 12.80
C VAL A 58 -6.62 9.32 11.61
N LYS A 59 -5.90 9.45 10.49
CA LYS A 59 -6.21 8.76 9.24
C LYS A 59 -5.21 7.66 8.97
N ILE A 60 -5.70 6.42 8.95
CA ILE A 60 -4.92 5.22 8.71
C ILE A 60 -5.18 4.73 7.29
N GLY A 61 -4.14 4.69 6.48
CA GLY A 61 -4.17 4.15 5.13
C GLY A 61 -3.85 2.67 5.15
N THR A 62 -4.84 1.82 4.90
CA THR A 62 -4.72 0.36 4.94
C THR A 62 -4.79 -0.26 3.55
N GLN A 63 -4.38 -1.50 3.44
CA GLN A 63 -4.65 -2.37 2.29
C GLN A 63 -5.47 -3.58 2.74
N GLN A 64 -6.22 -4.18 1.82
CA GLN A 64 -7.06 -5.33 2.13
C GLN A 64 -6.18 -6.59 2.28
N MET A 65 -5.59 -6.77 3.45
CA MET A 65 -4.69 -7.87 3.78
C MET A 65 -5.10 -8.54 5.09
N PRO A 66 -5.04 -9.89 5.17
CA PRO A 66 -5.35 -10.64 6.38
C PRO A 66 -4.15 -10.64 7.35
N ASN A 67 -3.87 -9.49 7.96
CA ASN A 67 -2.72 -9.27 8.84
C ASN A 67 -3.14 -8.66 10.20
N ASP A 68 -2.17 -8.23 11.00
CA ASP A 68 -2.36 -7.64 12.32
C ASP A 68 -3.19 -6.34 12.28
N GLU A 69 -3.01 -5.52 11.24
CA GLU A 69 -3.83 -4.32 11.05
C GLU A 69 -5.29 -4.67 10.75
N GLY A 70 -5.54 -5.74 9.97
CA GLY A 70 -6.87 -6.28 9.73
C GLY A 70 -7.56 -6.69 11.03
N ILE A 71 -6.85 -7.36 11.95
CA ILE A 71 -7.35 -7.70 13.29
C ILE A 71 -7.60 -6.44 14.11
N ALA A 72 -6.64 -5.49 14.16
CA ALA A 72 -6.78 -4.27 14.92
C ALA A 72 -8.00 -3.45 14.50
N LYS A 73 -8.27 -3.38 13.19
CA LYS A 73 -9.45 -2.75 12.59
C LYS A 73 -10.72 -3.49 13.02
N ALA A 74 -10.78 -4.82 12.83
CA ALA A 74 -11.97 -5.62 13.12
C ALA A 74 -12.34 -5.63 14.62
N MET A 75 -11.33 -5.64 15.48
CA MET A 75 -11.47 -5.64 16.94
C MET A 75 -11.56 -4.24 17.56
N ASN A 76 -11.51 -3.17 16.74
CA ASN A 76 -11.50 -1.77 17.17
C ASN A 76 -10.33 -1.40 18.12
N TYR A 77 -9.20 -2.11 18.03
CA TYR A 77 -8.06 -1.89 18.92
C TYR A 77 -7.43 -0.51 18.74
N PHE A 78 -7.45 0.06 17.54
CA PHE A 78 -6.95 1.42 17.30
C PHE A 78 -7.70 2.46 18.16
N GLN A 79 -9.03 2.44 18.13
CA GLN A 79 -9.83 3.37 18.93
C GLN A 79 -9.69 3.10 20.42
N GLU A 80 -9.59 1.82 20.83
CA GLU A 80 -9.42 1.42 22.22
C GLU A 80 -8.09 1.95 22.78
N GLU A 81 -6.96 1.79 22.07
CA GLU A 81 -5.64 2.22 22.53
C GLU A 81 -5.45 3.75 22.45
N MET A 82 -6.02 4.40 21.41
CA MET A 82 -5.91 5.85 21.23
C MET A 82 -6.86 6.65 22.13
N GLY A 83 -7.94 6.04 22.64
CA GLY A 83 -8.88 6.66 23.56
C GLY A 83 -9.89 7.62 22.91
N ASP A 84 -10.75 8.21 23.76
CA ASP A 84 -11.91 8.98 23.32
C ASP A 84 -11.58 10.37 22.75
N SER A 85 -10.38 10.88 22.96
CA SER A 85 -9.90 12.17 22.41
C SER A 85 -9.50 12.08 20.93
N VAL A 86 -9.47 10.87 20.36
CA VAL A 86 -9.10 10.59 18.98
C VAL A 86 -10.33 10.08 18.21
N SER A 87 -10.40 10.42 16.94
CA SER A 87 -11.34 9.86 15.96
C SER A 87 -10.54 9.16 14.88
N VAL A 88 -10.65 7.82 14.81
CA VAL A 88 -9.93 7.01 13.82
C VAL A 88 -10.73 6.93 12.52
N GLU A 89 -10.10 7.32 11.41
CA GLU A 89 -10.63 7.17 10.06
C GLU A 89 -9.74 6.20 9.29
N ILE A 90 -10.33 5.17 8.68
CA ILE A 90 -9.61 4.16 7.88
C ILE A 90 -9.89 4.40 6.40
N VAL A 91 -8.82 4.48 5.60
CA VAL A 91 -8.87 4.68 4.15
C VAL A 91 -8.17 3.51 3.47
N GLU A 92 -8.91 2.78 2.62
CA GLU A 92 -8.39 1.60 1.94
C GLU A 92 -7.76 1.95 0.58
N PHE A 93 -6.60 1.36 0.29
CA PHE A 93 -5.84 1.53 -0.93
C PHE A 93 -5.55 0.18 -1.61
N SER A 94 -5.39 0.21 -2.92
CA SER A 94 -5.11 -0.99 -3.72
C SER A 94 -3.63 -1.38 -3.75
N SER A 95 -2.72 -0.44 -3.45
CA SER A 95 -1.27 -0.66 -3.53
C SER A 95 -0.48 0.35 -2.68
N GLY A 96 0.76 0.01 -2.32
CA GLY A 96 1.68 0.93 -1.62
C GLY A 96 2.01 2.20 -2.44
N LYS A 97 1.91 2.16 -3.76
CA LYS A 97 2.04 3.36 -4.60
C LYS A 97 0.94 4.39 -4.31
N ASP A 98 -0.30 3.91 -4.12
CA ASP A 98 -1.44 4.78 -3.82
C ASP A 98 -1.33 5.31 -2.37
N VAL A 99 -0.86 4.47 -1.43
CA VAL A 99 -0.51 4.87 -0.06
C VAL A 99 0.52 6.00 -0.06
N ASN A 100 1.62 5.86 -0.80
CA ASN A 100 2.65 6.90 -0.92
C ASN A 100 2.10 8.20 -1.50
N THR A 101 1.20 8.13 -2.49
CA THR A 101 0.53 9.30 -3.04
C THR A 101 -0.32 10.01 -1.97
N ALA A 102 -1.02 9.27 -1.14
CA ALA A 102 -1.84 9.80 -0.06
C ALA A 102 -1.00 10.40 1.08
N LEU A 103 0.11 9.74 1.47
CA LEU A 103 1.09 10.26 2.44
C LEU A 103 1.72 11.58 1.97
N ALA A 104 2.16 11.63 0.71
CA ALA A 104 2.75 12.83 0.10
C ALA A 104 1.75 14.00 0.07
N ALA A 105 0.47 13.72 -0.19
CA ALA A 105 -0.61 14.71 -0.14
C ALA A 105 -0.99 15.14 1.30
N GLY A 106 -0.54 14.41 2.32
CA GLY A 106 -0.94 14.60 3.71
C GLY A 106 -2.41 14.27 3.96
N SER A 107 -2.99 13.35 3.17
CA SER A 107 -4.37 12.91 3.30
C SER A 107 -4.56 11.72 4.24
N ILE A 108 -3.48 11.04 4.60
CA ILE A 108 -3.40 10.02 5.66
C ILE A 108 -2.20 10.30 6.56
N ASP A 109 -2.20 9.76 7.77
CA ASP A 109 -1.17 9.93 8.78
C ASP A 109 -0.29 8.70 8.90
N PHE A 110 -0.90 7.53 8.87
CA PHE A 110 -0.28 6.21 8.86
C PHE A 110 -0.54 5.53 7.52
N GLY A 111 0.34 4.63 7.10
CA GLY A 111 0.17 3.91 5.84
C GLY A 111 0.83 2.55 5.83
N LEU A 112 0.01 1.50 5.65
CA LEU A 112 0.47 0.15 5.38
C LEU A 112 0.94 0.04 3.94
N GLU A 113 2.20 -0.35 3.75
CA GLU A 113 2.76 -0.59 2.43
C GLU A 113 3.86 -1.67 2.45
N GLY A 114 4.24 -2.16 1.29
CA GLY A 114 5.38 -3.07 1.18
C GLY A 114 6.72 -2.37 1.42
N SER A 115 7.76 -3.11 1.82
CA SER A 115 9.11 -2.57 2.05
C SER A 115 9.71 -1.89 0.82
N CYS A 116 9.29 -2.27 -0.39
CA CYS A 116 9.76 -1.62 -1.62
C CYS A 116 9.17 -0.22 -1.81
N PRO A 117 7.85 0.03 -1.75
CA PRO A 117 7.32 1.39 -1.76
C PRO A 117 7.76 2.21 -0.54
N ALA A 118 7.95 1.62 0.65
CA ALA A 118 8.51 2.32 1.80
C ALA A 118 9.95 2.80 1.54
N SER A 119 10.79 1.96 0.93
CA SER A 119 12.13 2.35 0.49
C SER A 119 12.07 3.50 -0.52
N LEU A 120 11.12 3.47 -1.46
CA LEU A 120 10.90 4.55 -2.43
C LEU A 120 10.51 5.86 -1.72
N ALA A 121 9.56 5.81 -0.79
CA ALA A 121 9.12 6.97 -0.02
C ALA A 121 10.28 7.63 0.74
N ILE A 122 11.09 6.82 1.42
CA ILE A 122 12.27 7.28 2.17
C ILE A 122 13.31 7.88 1.20
N ALA A 123 13.60 7.20 0.10
CA ALA A 123 14.59 7.66 -0.87
C ALA A 123 14.18 8.97 -1.57
N GLN A 124 12.88 9.24 -1.70
CA GLN A 124 12.31 10.47 -2.26
C GLN A 124 12.05 11.56 -1.22
N ASP A 125 12.45 11.36 0.04
CA ASP A 125 12.26 12.30 1.16
C ASP A 125 10.79 12.72 1.36
N LEU A 126 9.88 11.73 1.34
CA LEU A 126 8.44 11.98 1.59
C LEU A 126 8.16 12.44 3.03
N GLY A 127 9.14 12.40 3.93
CA GLY A 127 8.98 12.77 5.34
C GLY A 127 8.16 11.72 6.10
N VAL A 128 8.56 10.47 5.99
CA VAL A 128 7.95 9.32 6.69
C VAL A 128 8.96 8.60 7.60
N GLU A 129 8.45 7.94 8.62
CA GLU A 129 9.19 7.05 9.52
C GLU A 129 8.60 5.65 9.45
N LEU A 130 9.43 4.62 9.28
CA LEU A 130 9.02 3.22 9.36
C LEU A 130 9.02 2.82 10.84
N ILE A 131 7.86 2.40 11.35
CA ILE A 131 7.62 2.19 12.79
C ILE A 131 7.26 0.76 13.17
N TRP A 132 6.85 -0.09 12.19
CA TRP A 132 6.36 -1.44 12.43
C TRP A 132 6.58 -2.34 11.21
N ILE A 133 6.72 -3.65 11.43
CA ILE A 133 6.66 -4.69 10.40
C ILE A 133 5.38 -5.50 10.67
N HIS A 134 4.42 -5.44 9.76
CA HIS A 134 3.19 -6.21 9.87
C HIS A 134 3.48 -7.71 9.72
N GLU A 135 4.18 -8.06 8.63
CA GLU A 135 4.63 -9.42 8.37
C GLU A 135 5.84 -9.45 7.42
N VAL A 136 6.64 -10.49 7.54
CA VAL A 136 7.61 -10.89 6.53
C VAL A 136 6.88 -11.75 5.51
N LEU A 137 6.94 -11.37 4.23
CA LEU A 137 6.19 -12.01 3.16
C LEU A 137 6.71 -13.41 2.86
N GLY A 138 5.78 -14.33 2.78
CA GLY A 138 6.00 -15.74 2.45
C GLY A 138 5.20 -16.15 1.21
N ASP A 139 4.31 -17.12 1.37
CA ASP A 139 3.51 -17.68 0.28
C ASP A 139 2.33 -16.78 -0.11
N VAL A 140 1.98 -15.79 0.73
CA VAL A 140 0.95 -14.77 0.44
C VAL A 140 1.28 -13.88 -0.74
N GLU A 141 2.53 -13.87 -1.20
CA GLU A 141 2.99 -13.16 -2.37
C GLU A 141 3.81 -14.12 -3.24
N SER A 142 3.37 -14.37 -4.46
CA SER A 142 3.92 -15.43 -5.31
C SER A 142 3.88 -15.10 -6.79
N LEU A 143 4.86 -15.61 -7.53
CA LEU A 143 4.78 -15.77 -8.98
C LEU A 143 3.94 -16.99 -9.30
N VAL A 144 2.84 -16.77 -10.00
CA VAL A 144 1.96 -17.83 -10.48
C VAL A 144 1.84 -17.79 -11.99
N ALA A 145 1.70 -18.96 -12.61
CA ALA A 145 1.53 -19.13 -14.05
C ALA A 145 0.15 -19.71 -14.35
N THR A 146 -0.43 -19.34 -15.50
CA THR A 146 -1.67 -19.97 -15.99
C THR A 146 -1.42 -21.42 -16.31
N GLY A 147 -2.40 -22.30 -16.06
CA GLY A 147 -2.26 -23.74 -16.31
C GLY A 147 -1.97 -24.12 -17.78
N THR A 148 -2.18 -23.19 -18.70
CA THR A 148 -1.97 -23.37 -20.15
C THR A 148 -0.67 -22.75 -20.67
N SER A 149 0.04 -21.97 -19.86
CA SER A 149 1.24 -21.21 -20.28
C SER A 149 2.47 -22.10 -20.58
N GLY A 150 2.51 -23.32 -20.02
CA GLY A 150 3.67 -24.20 -20.07
C GLY A 150 4.81 -23.81 -19.13
N ILE A 151 4.61 -22.79 -18.26
CA ILE A 151 5.59 -22.31 -17.29
C ILE A 151 5.59 -23.25 -16.08
N ASN A 152 6.76 -23.80 -15.74
CA ASN A 152 6.97 -24.66 -14.57
C ASN A 152 8.00 -24.10 -13.61
N THR A 153 8.96 -23.34 -14.15
CA THR A 153 10.09 -22.73 -13.43
C THR A 153 10.26 -21.29 -13.90
N VAL A 154 11.06 -20.51 -13.20
CA VAL A 154 11.35 -19.09 -13.55
C VAL A 154 12.02 -19.01 -14.94
N VAL A 155 12.84 -20.00 -15.34
CA VAL A 155 13.50 -20.01 -16.66
C VAL A 155 12.49 -20.06 -17.81
N ASP A 156 11.31 -20.67 -17.61
CA ASP A 156 10.26 -20.79 -18.62
C ASP A 156 9.53 -19.45 -18.89
N LEU A 157 9.84 -18.39 -18.12
CA LEU A 157 9.31 -17.04 -18.38
C LEU A 157 9.85 -16.42 -19.67
N LYS A 158 10.91 -16.97 -20.26
CA LYS A 158 11.48 -16.41 -21.49
C LYS A 158 10.46 -16.33 -22.62
N GLY A 159 10.27 -15.11 -23.15
CA GLY A 159 9.29 -14.81 -24.20
C GLY A 159 7.84 -14.69 -23.70
N LYS A 160 7.58 -14.81 -22.41
CA LYS A 160 6.25 -14.75 -21.80
C LYS A 160 5.84 -13.34 -21.36
N LYS A 161 4.55 -13.14 -21.17
CA LYS A 161 3.95 -11.92 -20.61
C LYS A 161 3.68 -12.13 -19.13
N VAL A 162 4.37 -11.39 -18.27
CA VAL A 162 4.24 -11.47 -16.83
C VAL A 162 3.74 -10.14 -16.29
N ALA A 163 2.58 -10.14 -15.64
CA ALA A 163 2.01 -8.94 -15.02
C ALA A 163 2.48 -8.82 -13.56
N VAL A 164 2.76 -7.59 -13.14
CA VAL A 164 3.15 -7.25 -11.77
C VAL A 164 2.93 -5.77 -11.52
N PRO A 165 2.49 -5.33 -10.32
CA PRO A 165 2.44 -3.91 -9.99
C PRO A 165 3.86 -3.36 -9.81
N PHE A 166 4.26 -2.36 -10.61
CA PHE A 166 5.61 -1.80 -10.56
C PHE A 166 5.90 -1.07 -9.24
N ALA A 167 7.17 -1.06 -8.83
CA ALA A 167 7.67 -0.53 -7.57
C ALA A 167 7.05 -1.17 -6.30
N SER A 168 6.47 -2.38 -6.43
CA SER A 168 6.01 -3.20 -5.32
C SER A 168 7.06 -4.22 -4.86
N THR A 169 6.81 -4.90 -3.74
CA THR A 169 7.57 -6.08 -3.29
C THR A 169 7.53 -7.21 -4.32
N ALA A 170 6.37 -7.44 -4.94
CA ALA A 170 6.21 -8.42 -6.01
C ALA A 170 7.07 -8.10 -7.24
N HIS A 171 7.22 -6.82 -7.61
CA HIS A 171 8.11 -6.42 -8.70
C HIS A 171 9.57 -6.68 -8.37
N PHE A 172 10.01 -6.32 -7.15
CA PHE A 172 11.34 -6.64 -6.66
C PHE A 172 11.58 -8.15 -6.69
N SER A 173 10.67 -8.93 -6.13
CA SER A 173 10.74 -10.39 -6.06
C SER A 173 10.79 -11.04 -7.45
N LEU A 174 9.95 -10.58 -8.41
CA LEU A 174 9.98 -11.06 -9.80
C LEU A 174 11.36 -10.87 -10.44
N LEU A 175 11.92 -9.66 -10.34
CA LEU A 175 13.19 -9.36 -10.99
C LEU A 175 14.35 -10.08 -10.31
N LYS A 176 14.32 -10.28 -8.99
CA LYS A 176 15.31 -11.12 -8.28
C LYS A 176 15.19 -12.59 -8.63
N ALA A 177 13.96 -13.10 -8.80
CA ALA A 177 13.74 -14.46 -9.31
C ALA A 177 14.32 -14.64 -10.72
N MET A 178 14.06 -13.68 -11.61
CA MET A 178 14.61 -13.68 -12.97
C MET A 178 16.15 -13.61 -12.99
N GLU A 179 16.75 -12.71 -12.20
CA GLU A 179 18.20 -12.57 -12.05
C GLU A 179 18.84 -13.88 -11.60
N ASN A 180 18.29 -14.52 -10.58
CA ASN A 180 18.75 -15.82 -10.07
C ASN A 180 18.63 -16.95 -11.10
N ALA A 181 17.65 -16.86 -11.99
CA ALA A 181 17.43 -17.81 -13.09
C ALA A 181 18.27 -17.49 -14.34
N GLY A 182 19.09 -16.44 -14.32
CA GLY A 182 19.90 -15.99 -15.45
C GLY A 182 19.11 -15.31 -16.56
N LEU A 183 17.90 -14.83 -16.28
CA LEU A 183 17.07 -14.05 -17.20
C LEU A 183 17.32 -12.56 -17.04
N SER A 184 17.35 -11.86 -18.18
CA SER A 184 17.39 -10.40 -18.22
C SER A 184 15.99 -9.80 -18.40
N ALA A 185 15.85 -8.50 -18.15
CA ALA A 185 14.57 -7.80 -18.38
C ALA A 185 14.10 -7.86 -19.84
N SER A 186 15.01 -8.05 -20.80
CA SER A 186 14.68 -8.17 -22.23
C SER A 186 14.18 -9.58 -22.62
N ASP A 187 14.37 -10.58 -21.77
CA ASP A 187 13.92 -11.95 -22.03
C ASP A 187 12.43 -12.14 -21.75
N VAL A 188 11.80 -11.26 -20.97
CA VAL A 188 10.42 -11.37 -20.49
C VAL A 188 9.66 -10.08 -20.76
N THR A 189 8.41 -10.16 -21.22
CA THR A 189 7.54 -9.00 -21.32
C THR A 189 6.89 -8.72 -19.98
N VAL A 190 7.51 -7.87 -19.15
CA VAL A 190 6.97 -7.48 -17.85
C VAL A 190 5.99 -6.33 -18.02
N LEU A 191 4.77 -6.49 -17.51
CA LEU A 191 3.64 -5.56 -17.68
C LEU A 191 3.27 -4.94 -16.34
N ASP A 192 3.30 -3.58 -16.28
CA ASP A 192 2.81 -2.84 -15.11
C ASP A 192 1.30 -2.88 -15.03
N MET A 193 0.77 -3.62 -14.08
CA MET A 193 -0.67 -3.76 -13.86
C MET A 193 -0.99 -3.73 -12.36
N GLN A 194 -2.03 -2.98 -11.99
CA GLN A 194 -2.59 -3.02 -10.63
C GLN A 194 -3.38 -4.34 -10.41
N PRO A 195 -3.63 -4.75 -9.16
CA PRO A 195 -4.23 -6.06 -8.85
C PRO A 195 -5.55 -6.34 -9.58
N ASP A 196 -6.44 -5.36 -9.69
CA ASP A 196 -7.72 -5.46 -10.43
C ASP A 196 -7.51 -5.74 -11.92
N LYS A 197 -6.48 -5.15 -12.53
CA LYS A 197 -6.12 -5.36 -13.93
C LYS A 197 -5.46 -6.70 -14.14
N ILE A 198 -4.64 -7.17 -13.19
CA ILE A 198 -4.06 -8.52 -13.22
C ILE A 198 -5.19 -9.55 -13.22
N TYR A 199 -6.17 -9.42 -12.29
CA TYR A 199 -7.31 -10.32 -12.24
C TYR A 199 -8.09 -10.36 -13.57
N ALA A 200 -8.37 -9.19 -14.15
CA ALA A 200 -9.08 -9.09 -15.43
C ALA A 200 -8.28 -9.73 -16.59
N SER A 201 -6.97 -9.40 -16.69
CA SER A 201 -6.09 -9.91 -17.75
C SER A 201 -5.80 -11.41 -17.63
N TRP A 202 -5.81 -11.94 -16.41
CA TRP A 202 -5.71 -13.37 -16.14
C TRP A 202 -6.93 -14.11 -16.69
N ASN A 203 -8.12 -13.61 -16.39
CA ASN A 203 -9.38 -14.23 -16.82
C ASN A 203 -9.62 -14.13 -18.35
N SER A 204 -9.10 -13.08 -19.00
CA SER A 204 -9.16 -12.94 -20.48
C SER A 204 -8.08 -13.72 -21.19
N GLY A 205 -7.04 -14.22 -20.49
CA GLY A 205 -5.91 -14.95 -21.10
C GLY A 205 -4.89 -14.02 -21.77
N ASP A 206 -4.84 -12.75 -21.42
CA ASP A 206 -3.92 -11.77 -22.00
C ASP A 206 -2.51 -11.84 -21.44
N ILE A 207 -2.32 -12.52 -20.30
CA ILE A 207 -1.04 -12.74 -19.60
C ILE A 207 -0.78 -14.23 -19.36
N ASP A 208 0.50 -14.62 -19.33
CA ASP A 208 0.93 -15.99 -19.10
C ASP A 208 1.18 -16.28 -17.62
N ALA A 209 1.59 -15.25 -16.86
CA ALA A 209 1.92 -15.33 -15.44
C ALA A 209 1.69 -13.98 -14.76
N ALA A 210 1.63 -14.02 -13.42
CA ALA A 210 1.58 -12.81 -12.59
C ALA A 210 2.39 -13.01 -11.31
N TYR A 211 3.09 -11.97 -10.85
CA TYR A 211 3.59 -11.91 -9.48
C TYR A 211 2.67 -11.00 -8.69
N ILE A 212 1.97 -11.55 -7.71
CA ILE A 212 0.89 -10.85 -7.01
C ILE A 212 0.70 -11.41 -5.60
N TRP A 213 0.01 -10.67 -4.76
CA TRP A 213 -0.30 -10.97 -3.36
C TRP A 213 -1.79 -11.23 -3.12
N GLU A 214 -2.10 -11.71 -1.90
CA GLU A 214 -3.48 -11.91 -1.44
C GLU A 214 -4.22 -10.57 -1.27
N PRO A 215 -5.53 -10.47 -1.48
CA PRO A 215 -6.43 -11.58 -1.83
C PRO A 215 -6.48 -11.89 -3.34
N THR A 216 -5.87 -11.07 -4.21
CA THR A 216 -5.91 -11.26 -5.66
C THR A 216 -5.30 -12.61 -6.06
N LEU A 217 -4.20 -13.01 -5.40
CA LEU A 217 -3.55 -14.29 -5.66
C LEU A 217 -4.52 -15.47 -5.54
N SER A 218 -5.33 -15.53 -4.47
CA SER A 218 -6.34 -16.59 -4.29
C SER A 218 -7.46 -16.55 -5.32
N GLN A 219 -7.79 -15.40 -5.85
CA GLN A 219 -8.86 -15.23 -6.86
C GLN A 219 -8.47 -15.74 -8.25
N LEU A 220 -7.16 -15.88 -8.54
CA LEU A 220 -6.69 -16.37 -9.83
C LEU A 220 -6.98 -17.87 -9.97
N SER A 221 -7.86 -18.23 -10.89
CA SER A 221 -8.25 -19.63 -11.16
C SER A 221 -7.21 -20.36 -12.02
N ASN A 222 -7.15 -21.69 -11.91
CA ASN A 222 -6.26 -22.54 -12.72
C ASN A 222 -4.79 -22.07 -12.74
N LYS A 223 -4.31 -21.63 -11.55
CA LYS A 223 -2.93 -21.18 -11.37
C LYS A 223 -2.02 -22.30 -10.90
N LYS A 224 -0.74 -22.17 -11.23
CA LYS A 224 0.36 -22.96 -10.70
C LYS A 224 1.38 -22.01 -10.07
N THR A 225 1.74 -22.22 -8.83
CA THR A 225 2.83 -21.47 -8.17
C THR A 225 4.17 -21.86 -8.80
N VAL A 226 4.97 -20.86 -9.15
CA VAL A 226 6.30 -21.01 -9.77
C VAL A 226 7.40 -20.75 -8.73
N ILE A 227 7.26 -19.67 -7.95
CA ILE A 227 8.13 -19.33 -6.81
C ILE A 227 7.39 -18.40 -5.87
N THR A 228 7.68 -18.45 -4.58
CA THR A 228 7.08 -17.61 -3.56
C THR A 228 8.09 -16.57 -3.03
N SER A 229 7.60 -15.46 -2.46
CA SER A 229 8.47 -14.49 -1.77
C SER A 229 9.16 -15.11 -0.57
N GLY A 230 8.57 -16.15 0.07
CA GLY A 230 9.20 -16.91 1.13
C GLY A 230 10.40 -17.75 0.67
N GLU A 231 10.35 -18.30 -0.55
CA GLU A 231 11.53 -18.99 -1.14
C GLU A 231 12.65 -17.99 -1.46
N LEU A 232 12.29 -16.81 -1.96
CA LEU A 232 13.25 -15.73 -2.22
C LEU A 232 13.85 -15.17 -0.93
N ALA A 233 13.07 -15.07 0.14
CA ALA A 233 13.57 -14.64 1.46
C ALA A 233 14.65 -15.61 1.98
N LYS A 234 14.49 -16.92 1.81
CA LYS A 234 15.51 -17.93 2.14
C LYS A 234 16.78 -17.78 1.28
N ALA A 235 16.65 -17.23 0.08
CA ALA A 235 17.78 -16.91 -0.80
C ALA A 235 18.41 -15.53 -0.51
N GLY A 236 17.95 -14.82 0.54
CA GLY A 236 18.48 -13.51 0.96
C GLY A 236 17.71 -12.29 0.45
N TYR A 237 16.59 -12.48 -0.24
CA TYR A 237 15.76 -11.39 -0.79
C TYR A 237 14.47 -11.25 0.00
N MET A 238 14.59 -10.92 1.29
CA MET A 238 13.44 -10.75 2.19
C MET A 238 12.64 -9.50 1.81
N THR A 239 11.33 -9.65 1.72
CA THR A 239 10.35 -8.57 1.60
C THR A 239 9.37 -8.62 2.76
N SER A 240 8.75 -7.48 3.09
CA SER A 240 7.81 -7.35 4.21
C SER A 240 6.75 -6.31 3.90
N ASN A 241 5.61 -6.40 4.57
CA ASN A 241 4.71 -5.28 4.73
C ASN A 241 5.08 -4.51 5.99
N VAL A 242 5.07 -3.19 5.89
CA VAL A 242 5.53 -2.29 6.94
C VAL A 242 4.54 -1.15 7.14
N GLU A 243 4.56 -0.58 8.32
CA GLU A 243 3.85 0.64 8.63
C GLU A 243 4.80 1.83 8.58
N VAL A 244 4.38 2.85 7.86
CA VAL A 244 5.02 4.15 7.89
C VAL A 244 4.08 5.21 8.46
N VAL A 245 4.64 6.17 9.19
CA VAL A 245 3.91 7.32 9.71
C VAL A 245 4.54 8.60 9.17
N ARG A 246 3.74 9.62 8.88
CA ARG A 246 4.28 10.94 8.50
C ARG A 246 5.09 11.51 9.66
N THR A 247 6.36 11.88 9.43
CA THR A 247 7.27 12.42 10.45
C THR A 247 6.63 13.59 11.22
N LYS A 248 5.98 14.54 10.51
CA LYS A 248 5.31 15.69 11.14
C LYS A 248 4.19 15.29 12.10
N PHE A 249 3.43 14.24 11.75
CA PHE A 249 2.39 13.72 12.62
C PHE A 249 3.00 13.03 13.85
N ALA A 250 4.02 12.21 13.63
CA ALA A 250 4.71 11.49 14.69
C ALA A 250 5.43 12.41 15.69
N GLU A 251 5.97 13.54 15.22
CA GLU A 251 6.55 14.57 16.08
C GLU A 251 5.49 15.30 16.93
N ALA A 252 4.30 15.56 16.36
CA ALA A 252 3.21 16.25 17.05
C ALA A 252 2.45 15.33 18.03
N HIS A 253 2.31 14.03 17.69
CA HIS A 253 1.49 13.05 18.41
C HIS A 253 2.25 11.73 18.69
N PRO A 254 3.39 11.78 19.38
CA PRO A 254 4.17 10.56 19.65
C PRO A 254 3.42 9.53 20.51
N ASP A 255 2.50 9.97 21.35
CA ASP A 255 1.61 9.16 22.18
C ASP A 255 0.60 8.37 21.32
N ILE A 256 0.05 8.98 20.27
CA ILE A 256 -0.85 8.31 19.33
C ILE A 256 -0.10 7.24 18.54
N VAL A 257 1.16 7.51 18.13
CA VAL A 257 1.99 6.51 17.44
C VAL A 257 2.29 5.32 18.35
N VAL A 258 2.57 5.55 19.64
CA VAL A 258 2.75 4.47 20.63
C VAL A 258 1.46 3.66 20.81
N ALA A 259 0.30 4.33 20.85
CA ALA A 259 -1.01 3.66 20.95
C ALA A 259 -1.30 2.82 19.70
N TYR A 260 -0.97 3.33 18.50
CA TYR A 260 -1.07 2.58 17.25
C TYR A 260 -0.25 1.29 17.29
N VAL A 261 1.02 1.39 17.66
CA VAL A 261 1.92 0.22 17.78
C VAL A 261 1.42 -0.78 18.82
N LYS A 262 0.85 -0.33 19.96
CA LYS A 262 0.23 -1.22 20.96
C LYS A 262 -0.95 -1.98 20.37
N ALA A 263 -1.80 -1.34 19.58
CA ALA A 263 -2.93 -2.00 18.91
C ALA A 263 -2.46 -3.12 17.96
N LEU A 264 -1.38 -2.88 17.20
CA LEU A 264 -0.79 -3.90 16.33
C LEU A 264 -0.16 -5.05 17.12
N ASP A 265 0.64 -4.77 18.16
CA ASP A 265 1.26 -5.82 19.01
C ASP A 265 0.20 -6.68 19.71
N LYS A 266 -0.91 -6.06 20.14
CA LYS A 266 -2.09 -6.75 20.69
C LYS A 266 -2.70 -7.71 19.66
N SER A 267 -2.80 -7.29 18.40
CA SER A 267 -3.31 -8.11 17.30
C SER A 267 -2.40 -9.31 16.99
N VAL A 268 -1.08 -9.09 16.90
CA VAL A 268 -0.11 -10.17 16.73
C VAL A 268 -0.17 -11.15 17.91
N SER A 269 -0.26 -10.61 19.14
CA SER A 269 -0.38 -11.43 20.35
C SER A 269 -1.66 -12.26 20.34
N MET A 270 -2.77 -11.72 19.87
CA MET A 270 -4.02 -12.46 19.68
C MET A 270 -3.82 -13.62 18.69
N TYR A 271 -3.23 -13.37 17.52
CA TYR A 271 -2.98 -14.42 16.52
C TYR A 271 -2.06 -15.53 17.07
N LYS A 272 -1.00 -15.18 17.80
CA LYS A 272 -0.05 -16.16 18.34
C LYS A 272 -0.62 -16.99 19.52
N ASN A 273 -1.51 -16.40 20.32
CA ASN A 273 -2.04 -17.05 21.53
C ASN A 273 -3.42 -17.67 21.35
N ASP A 274 -4.21 -17.16 20.40
CA ASP A 274 -5.56 -17.64 20.07
C ASP A 274 -5.79 -17.54 18.56
N GLU A 275 -5.07 -18.40 17.82
CA GLU A 275 -5.12 -18.47 16.36
C GLU A 275 -6.56 -18.66 15.85
N SER A 276 -7.37 -19.47 16.54
CA SER A 276 -8.75 -19.75 16.13
C SER A 276 -9.61 -18.49 16.12
N THR A 277 -9.55 -17.68 17.19
CA THR A 277 -10.31 -16.44 17.28
C THR A 277 -9.79 -15.40 16.27
N ALA A 278 -8.47 -15.32 16.06
CA ALA A 278 -7.89 -14.42 15.08
C ALA A 278 -8.32 -14.77 13.64
N ILE A 279 -8.29 -16.06 13.26
CA ILE A 279 -8.76 -16.54 11.96
C ILE A 279 -10.22 -16.20 11.74
N LYS A 280 -11.07 -16.49 12.74
CA LYS A 280 -12.49 -16.17 12.67
C LYS A 280 -12.73 -14.67 12.50
N THR A 281 -12.02 -13.86 13.27
CA THR A 281 -12.10 -12.38 13.17
C THR A 281 -11.78 -11.89 11.75
N ILE A 282 -10.69 -12.37 11.14
CA ILE A 282 -10.31 -12.01 9.77
C ILE A 282 -11.32 -12.57 8.77
N ALA A 283 -11.76 -13.81 8.93
CA ALA A 283 -12.74 -14.42 8.03
C ALA A 283 -14.04 -13.60 7.97
N GLU A 284 -14.57 -13.19 9.12
CA GLU A 284 -15.77 -12.35 9.21
C GLU A 284 -15.52 -10.94 8.63
N ALA A 285 -14.40 -10.30 8.97
CA ALA A 285 -14.10 -8.94 8.54
C ALA A 285 -13.82 -8.80 7.02
N MET A 286 -13.30 -9.85 6.39
CA MET A 286 -12.90 -9.85 4.97
C MET A 286 -13.82 -10.72 4.09
N GLU A 287 -14.92 -11.22 4.65
CA GLU A 287 -15.88 -12.09 3.93
C GLU A 287 -15.21 -13.33 3.33
N LEU A 288 -14.25 -13.93 4.07
CA LEU A 288 -13.56 -15.16 3.71
C LEU A 288 -14.14 -16.37 4.46
N THR A 289 -13.87 -17.57 3.94
CA THR A 289 -14.00 -18.78 4.77
C THR A 289 -12.85 -18.85 5.78
N GLU A 290 -13.06 -19.49 6.93
CA GLU A 290 -11.99 -19.66 7.93
C GLU A 290 -10.77 -20.39 7.34
N ASP A 291 -10.97 -21.39 6.47
CA ASP A 291 -9.88 -22.08 5.78
C ASP A 291 -9.06 -21.12 4.89
N ASN A 292 -9.71 -20.21 4.15
CA ASN A 292 -9.02 -19.21 3.33
C ASN A 292 -8.31 -18.17 4.20
N ALA A 293 -8.95 -17.69 5.26
CA ALA A 293 -8.32 -16.77 6.20
C ALA A 293 -7.08 -17.41 6.84
N LYS A 294 -7.19 -18.65 7.31
CA LYS A 294 -6.07 -19.42 7.87
C LYS A 294 -4.93 -19.59 6.86
N PHE A 295 -5.26 -19.98 5.63
CA PHE A 295 -4.26 -20.14 4.55
C PHE A 295 -3.49 -18.84 4.31
N GLN A 296 -4.19 -17.74 4.17
CA GLN A 296 -3.59 -16.43 3.91
C GLN A 296 -2.77 -15.94 5.12
N MET A 297 -3.32 -16.02 6.34
CA MET A 297 -2.62 -15.58 7.55
C MET A 297 -1.34 -16.39 7.82
N SER A 298 -1.36 -17.71 7.59
CA SER A 298 -0.21 -18.59 7.80
C SER A 298 0.87 -18.49 6.70
N GLY A 299 0.56 -17.84 5.59
CA GLY A 299 1.49 -17.68 4.46
C GLY A 299 2.54 -16.58 4.66
N SER A 300 2.60 -15.95 5.85
CA SER A 300 3.58 -14.94 6.22
C SER A 300 4.04 -15.11 7.67
N THR A 301 5.13 -14.41 8.05
CA THR A 301 5.66 -14.46 9.42
C THR A 301 5.30 -13.18 10.16
N TRP A 302 4.52 -13.31 11.23
CA TRP A 302 4.07 -12.20 12.08
C TRP A 302 5.00 -12.04 13.29
N LEU A 303 5.35 -10.79 13.59
CA LEU A 303 6.36 -10.45 14.58
C LEU A 303 5.75 -9.61 15.71
N THR A 304 5.86 -10.08 16.95
CA THR A 304 5.56 -9.25 18.12
C THR A 304 6.51 -8.06 18.20
N GLY A 305 6.14 -6.99 18.93
CA GLY A 305 7.02 -5.86 19.15
C GLY A 305 8.39 -6.28 19.74
N SER A 306 8.41 -7.28 20.62
CA SER A 306 9.68 -7.83 21.18
C SER A 306 10.56 -8.50 20.14
N GLU A 307 9.99 -9.20 19.17
CA GLU A 307 10.72 -9.82 18.07
C GLU A 307 11.25 -8.78 17.08
N GLN A 308 10.47 -7.71 16.84
CA GLN A 308 10.83 -6.64 15.89
C GLN A 308 12.05 -5.82 16.31
N ILE A 309 12.27 -5.62 17.61
CA ILE A 309 13.45 -4.87 18.12
C ILE A 309 14.73 -5.70 18.14
N SER A 310 14.75 -6.88 17.54
CA SER A 310 15.99 -7.66 17.33
C SER A 310 16.82 -7.09 16.18
N SER A 311 18.12 -7.42 16.17
CA SER A 311 19.04 -7.00 15.10
C SER A 311 18.67 -7.55 13.71
N THR A 312 17.87 -8.61 13.64
CA THR A 312 17.36 -9.21 12.38
C THR A 312 16.34 -8.30 11.69
N TYR A 313 15.58 -7.53 12.48
CA TYR A 313 14.47 -6.70 11.98
C TYR A 313 14.76 -5.21 12.15
N LEU A 314 13.96 -4.48 12.93
CA LEU A 314 14.10 -3.03 13.11
C LEU A 314 15.30 -2.66 13.99
N GLY A 315 15.68 -3.54 14.92
CA GLY A 315 16.66 -3.24 15.95
C GLY A 315 16.10 -2.30 17.02
N THR A 316 16.99 -1.60 17.70
CA THR A 316 16.67 -0.61 18.73
C THR A 316 17.01 0.82 18.30
N SER A 317 16.59 1.81 19.06
CA SER A 317 16.96 3.22 18.82
C SER A 317 18.47 3.44 18.86
N SER A 318 19.19 2.66 19.69
CA SER A 318 20.66 2.72 19.83
C SER A 318 21.42 1.86 18.82
N ALA A 319 20.77 0.81 18.25
CA ALA A 319 21.39 -0.12 17.31
C ALA A 319 20.37 -0.61 16.31
N LYS A 320 20.32 0.02 15.14
CA LYS A 320 19.38 -0.33 14.07
C LYS A 320 19.63 -1.74 13.55
N GLY A 321 18.55 -2.42 13.16
CA GLY A 321 18.59 -3.78 12.64
C GLY A 321 18.79 -3.88 11.13
N ALA A 322 18.71 -5.10 10.62
CA ALA A 322 18.97 -5.43 9.23
C ALA A 322 17.99 -4.80 8.23
N VAL A 323 16.81 -4.37 8.66
CA VAL A 323 15.82 -3.67 7.81
C VAL A 323 16.40 -2.43 7.16
N VAL A 324 17.28 -1.69 7.83
CA VAL A 324 17.96 -0.53 7.24
C VAL A 324 18.76 -0.91 6.00
N GLN A 325 19.52 -2.00 6.05
CA GLN A 325 20.28 -2.49 4.89
C GLN A 325 19.36 -2.98 3.79
N ASN A 326 18.30 -3.71 4.16
CA ASN A 326 17.31 -4.20 3.20
C ASN A 326 16.62 -3.05 2.43
N LEU A 327 16.22 -1.97 3.11
CA LEU A 327 15.65 -0.79 2.47
C LEU A 327 16.66 -0.06 1.57
N TYR A 328 17.90 0.05 2.01
CA TYR A 328 18.96 0.65 1.21
C TYR A 328 19.24 -0.15 -0.08
N ASP A 329 19.37 -1.48 0.02
CA ASP A 329 19.57 -2.36 -1.13
C ASP A 329 18.36 -2.32 -2.09
N THR A 330 17.15 -2.18 -1.53
CA THR A 330 15.92 -1.98 -2.30
C THR A 330 15.95 -0.63 -3.04
N ALA A 331 16.48 0.43 -2.45
CA ALA A 331 16.64 1.73 -3.13
C ALA A 331 17.66 1.65 -4.28
N GLU A 332 18.77 0.92 -4.10
CA GLU A 332 19.72 0.66 -5.20
C GLU A 332 19.02 -0.09 -6.35
N PHE A 333 18.21 -1.09 -6.02
CA PHE A 333 17.38 -1.77 -7.02
C PHE A 333 16.42 -0.81 -7.73
N LEU A 334 15.67 0.02 -7.01
CA LEU A 334 14.73 1.00 -7.57
C LEU A 334 15.42 2.00 -8.52
N LYS A 335 16.68 2.34 -8.24
CA LYS A 335 17.50 3.15 -9.14
C LYS A 335 17.81 2.40 -10.43
N THR A 336 18.15 1.12 -10.38
CA THR A 336 18.39 0.32 -11.61
C THR A 336 17.14 0.23 -12.48
N GLN A 337 15.96 0.28 -11.87
CA GLN A 337 14.65 0.29 -12.55
C GLN A 337 14.20 1.68 -13.01
N GLY A 338 15.00 2.73 -12.74
CA GLY A 338 14.65 4.10 -13.11
C GLY A 338 13.54 4.73 -12.27
N SER A 339 13.11 4.09 -11.18
CA SER A 339 12.09 4.62 -10.26
C SER A 339 12.60 5.82 -9.46
N ILE A 340 13.90 5.86 -9.20
CA ILE A 340 14.63 7.00 -8.64
C ILE A 340 15.90 7.28 -9.44
N THR A 341 16.36 8.52 -9.44
CA THR A 341 17.58 8.93 -10.16
C THR A 341 18.84 8.79 -9.32
N LYS A 342 18.71 8.87 -8.00
CA LYS A 342 19.81 8.80 -7.04
C LYS A 342 19.34 8.07 -5.78
N VAL A 343 20.20 7.19 -5.25
CA VAL A 343 20.03 6.61 -3.91
C VAL A 343 20.66 7.57 -2.90
N PRO A 344 19.93 8.00 -1.87
CA PRO A 344 20.49 8.80 -0.78
C PRO A 344 21.47 7.96 0.06
N ASP A 345 22.24 8.65 0.92
CA ASP A 345 23.14 7.96 1.85
C ASP A 345 22.35 7.01 2.78
N LYS A 346 22.96 5.90 3.18
CA LYS A 346 22.34 4.90 4.06
C LYS A 346 21.82 5.51 5.37
N SER A 347 22.46 6.57 5.87
CA SER A 347 22.05 7.31 7.06
C SER A 347 20.63 7.90 6.96
N VAL A 348 20.10 8.13 5.75
CA VAL A 348 18.72 8.56 5.54
C VAL A 348 17.75 7.44 5.94
N PHE A 349 18.06 6.20 5.56
CA PHE A 349 17.28 5.02 5.95
C PHE A 349 17.43 4.72 7.45
N GLU A 350 18.64 4.86 8.01
CA GLU A 350 18.87 4.72 9.45
C GLU A 350 18.02 5.69 10.28
N LYS A 351 17.87 6.93 9.80
CA LYS A 351 17.04 7.94 10.44
C LYS A 351 15.54 7.63 10.30
N ALA A 352 15.11 7.13 9.12
CA ALA A 352 13.72 6.84 8.83
C ALA A 352 13.21 5.60 9.58
N VAL A 353 14.04 4.59 9.83
CA VAL A 353 13.65 3.42 10.65
C VAL A 353 13.62 3.82 12.12
N ASN A 354 12.43 3.84 12.73
CA ASN A 354 12.24 4.38 14.09
C ASN A 354 11.59 3.39 15.07
N PRO A 355 12.35 2.50 15.71
CA PRO A 355 11.84 1.52 16.67
C PRO A 355 11.47 2.12 18.04
N LYS A 356 11.72 3.41 18.31
CA LYS A 356 11.47 4.04 19.62
C LYS A 356 10.02 3.88 20.10
N TYR A 357 9.05 3.85 19.17
CA TYR A 357 7.64 3.69 19.51
C TYR A 357 7.33 2.30 20.03
N ILE A 358 7.97 1.26 19.45
CA ILE A 358 7.90 -0.12 19.94
C ILE A 358 8.58 -0.22 21.31
N GLU A 359 9.79 0.36 21.48
CA GLU A 359 10.50 0.36 22.76
C GLU A 359 9.64 1.00 23.84
N THR A 360 9.03 2.16 23.55
CA THR A 360 8.13 2.85 24.48
C THR A 360 6.88 2.01 24.79
N ALA A 361 6.26 1.40 23.79
CA ALA A 361 5.10 0.53 23.97
C ALA A 361 5.39 -0.67 24.89
N LEU A 362 6.63 -1.18 24.84
CA LEU A 362 7.14 -2.30 25.65
C LEU A 362 7.68 -1.85 27.03
N GLY A 363 7.68 -0.55 27.35
CA GLY A 363 8.24 0.00 28.60
C GLY A 363 9.76 -0.07 28.70
N LYS A 364 10.46 0.03 27.57
CA LYS A 364 11.93 -0.07 27.45
C LYS A 364 12.56 1.28 27.13
#